data_9a24d1d68b8f46bea601c38c75cff8f3
#
_entry.id   9a24d1d68b8f46bea601c38c75cff8f3
#
_cell.length_a   1.000
_cell.length_b   1.000
_cell.length_c   1.000
_cell.angle_alpha   90.00
_cell.angle_beta   90.00
_cell.angle_gamma   90.00
#
_symmetry.space_group_name_H-M   'P 1'
#
loop_
_entity.id
_entity.type
_entity.pdbx_description
1 polymer ?
#
loop_
_entity_poly.entity_id
_entity_poly.type
_entity_poly.pdbx_seq_one_letter_code
_entity_poly.pdbx_strand_id
1 'polypeptide(L)'
;MDKPDALPPPPTEAPLFAAPDGACDTHVHMLAGKSEFPLWQGRVENPAPGGSFEDWLSQDRNHLAQMGCSRGVIVHSILYGTDNGVTVAALDRLGDGFRGIGLLP
;
A
#
# COMPACT_ATOMS: atom_id res chain seq x y z
N MET A 1 -17.21 5.37 -19.52
CA MET A 1 -17.82 4.88 -18.27
C MET A 1 -16.73 4.68 -17.24
N ASP A 2 -16.94 5.18 -16.04
CA ASP A 2 -15.95 5.03 -14.97
C ASP A 2 -15.88 3.58 -14.48
N LYS A 3 -14.77 3.23 -13.88
CA LYS A 3 -14.56 1.87 -13.34
C LYS A 3 -15.08 1.81 -11.91
N PRO A 4 -15.52 0.62 -11.46
CA PRO A 4 -15.95 0.49 -10.07
C PRO A 4 -14.78 0.69 -9.11
N ASP A 5 -15.08 1.12 -7.90
CA ASP A 5 -14.09 1.17 -6.83
C ASP A 5 -13.89 -0.22 -6.24
N ALA A 6 -12.66 -0.54 -5.87
CA ALA A 6 -12.37 -1.72 -5.09
C ALA A 6 -13.03 -1.62 -3.72
N LEU A 7 -13.32 -2.76 -3.09
CA LEU A 7 -13.83 -2.77 -1.73
C LEU A 7 -12.72 -2.34 -0.75
N PRO A 8 -13.07 -1.54 0.27
CA PRO A 8 -12.09 -1.20 1.30
C PRO A 8 -11.72 -2.45 2.12
N PRO A 9 -10.49 -2.49 2.66
CA PRO A 9 -10.09 -3.59 3.52
C PRO A 9 -10.94 -3.62 4.80
N PRO A 10 -11.16 -4.79 5.40
CA PRO A 10 -11.86 -4.87 6.68
C PRO A 10 -11.01 -4.24 7.78
N PRO A 11 -11.63 -3.83 8.91
CA PRO A 11 -10.87 -3.36 10.07
C PRO A 11 -9.87 -4.41 10.53
N THR A 12 -8.69 -3.94 10.96
CA THR A 12 -7.66 -4.83 11.48
C THR A 12 -7.94 -5.21 12.93
N GLU A 13 -7.57 -6.43 13.28
CA GLU A 13 -7.65 -6.95 14.65
C GLU A 13 -6.25 -7.24 15.17
N ALA A 14 -6.07 -7.17 16.50
CA ALA A 14 -4.81 -7.54 17.09
C ALA A 14 -4.53 -9.04 16.86
N PRO A 15 -3.29 -9.42 16.48
CA PRO A 15 -2.96 -10.82 16.29
C PRO A 15 -2.95 -11.58 17.62
N LEU A 16 -3.17 -12.90 17.55
CA LEU A 16 -3.14 -13.77 18.73
C LEU A 16 -1.74 -13.94 19.30
N PHE A 17 -0.71 -13.76 18.47
CA PHE A 17 0.68 -13.93 18.86
C PHE A 17 1.47 -12.68 18.48
N ALA A 18 2.46 -12.34 19.33
CA ALA A 18 3.40 -11.29 19.01
C ALA A 18 4.36 -11.76 17.92
N ALA A 19 4.60 -10.92 16.91
CA ALA A 19 5.62 -11.20 15.92
C ALA A 19 7.01 -11.06 16.54
N PRO A 20 8.01 -11.83 16.08
CA PRO A 20 9.40 -11.64 16.53
C PRO A 20 9.90 -10.24 16.15
N ASP A 21 10.89 -9.74 16.90
CA ASP A 21 11.55 -8.47 16.56
C ASP A 21 12.13 -8.56 15.16
N GLY A 22 11.95 -7.49 14.38
CA GLY A 22 12.41 -7.44 13.01
C GLY A 22 11.53 -8.17 11.99
N ALA A 23 10.33 -8.61 12.40
CA ALA A 23 9.37 -9.22 11.47
C ALA A 23 9.08 -8.30 10.30
N CYS A 24 8.87 -8.89 9.13
CA CYS A 24 8.68 -8.18 7.87
C CYS A 24 7.37 -8.63 7.21
N ASP A 25 6.52 -7.67 6.85
CA ASP A 25 5.40 -7.94 5.96
C ASP A 25 5.92 -7.85 4.51
N THR A 26 5.95 -8.97 3.82
CA THR A 26 6.59 -9.05 2.50
C THR A 26 5.67 -8.70 1.33
N HIS A 27 4.43 -8.28 1.59
CA HIS A 27 3.50 -7.98 0.50
C HIS A 27 2.48 -6.93 0.92
N VAL A 28 2.89 -5.67 0.88
CA VAL A 28 2.03 -4.52 1.18
C VAL A 28 1.85 -3.69 -0.07
N HIS A 29 0.61 -3.34 -0.39
CA HIS A 29 0.33 -2.37 -1.45
C HIS A 29 0.19 -0.98 -0.85
N MET A 30 0.63 0.04 -1.58
CA MET A 30 0.37 1.43 -1.24
C MET A 30 -0.64 2.01 -2.20
N LEU A 31 -1.64 2.67 -1.66
CA LEU A 31 -2.69 3.33 -2.42
C LEU A 31 -2.70 4.82 -2.15
N ALA A 32 -3.52 5.54 -2.91
CA ALA A 32 -3.70 6.98 -2.79
C ALA A 32 -5.08 7.38 -3.30
N GLY A 33 -5.44 8.63 -3.17
CA GLY A 33 -6.66 9.17 -3.78
C GLY A 33 -6.58 9.11 -5.30
N LYS A 34 -7.73 9.06 -5.95
CA LYS A 34 -7.84 8.83 -7.41
C LYS A 34 -7.06 9.83 -8.26
N SER A 35 -6.83 11.04 -7.78
CA SER A 35 -6.18 12.11 -8.54
C SER A 35 -4.74 12.39 -8.13
N GLU A 36 -4.19 11.65 -7.17
CA GLU A 36 -2.86 11.94 -6.64
C GLU A 36 -1.73 11.33 -7.47
N PHE A 37 -1.97 10.16 -8.05
CA PHE A 37 -1.01 9.46 -8.90
C PHE A 37 -1.72 8.93 -10.15
N PRO A 38 -1.03 8.87 -11.30
CA PRO A 38 -1.63 8.36 -12.52
C PRO A 38 -2.08 6.92 -12.38
N LEU A 39 -3.29 6.62 -12.84
CA LEU A 39 -3.86 5.27 -12.85
C LEU A 39 -3.70 4.65 -14.23
N TRP A 40 -3.45 3.34 -14.26
CA TRP A 40 -3.34 2.60 -15.51
C TRP A 40 -4.70 2.51 -16.21
N GLN A 41 -4.74 2.81 -17.50
CA GLN A 41 -5.99 2.78 -18.27
C GLN A 41 -6.59 1.38 -18.38
N GLY A 42 -5.74 0.35 -18.39
CA GLY A 42 -6.18 -1.05 -18.51
C GLY A 42 -6.68 -1.67 -17.21
N ARG A 43 -6.71 -0.91 -16.12
CA ARG A 43 -7.17 -1.43 -14.83
C ARG A 43 -8.65 -1.81 -14.87
N VAL A 44 -9.03 -2.80 -14.06
CA VAL A 44 -10.44 -3.25 -13.98
C VAL A 44 -11.24 -2.50 -12.93
N GLU A 45 -10.56 -1.82 -12.00
CA GLU A 45 -11.21 -1.08 -10.91
C GLU A 45 -10.38 0.13 -10.50
N ASN A 46 -10.97 1.03 -9.72
CA ASN A 46 -10.27 2.14 -9.08
C ASN A 46 -9.72 1.70 -7.72
N PRO A 47 -8.75 2.44 -7.16
CA PRO A 47 -8.33 2.19 -5.78
C PRO A 47 -9.51 2.23 -4.82
N ALA A 48 -9.46 1.43 -3.77
CA ALA A 48 -10.48 1.45 -2.74
C ALA A 48 -10.57 2.85 -2.11
N PRO A 49 -11.78 3.32 -1.77
CA PRO A 49 -11.91 4.57 -1.06
C PRO A 49 -11.32 4.43 0.35
N GLY A 50 -10.42 5.30 0.69
CA GLY A 50 -9.72 5.27 1.98
C GLY A 50 -9.03 6.59 2.27
N GLY A 51 -9.30 7.60 1.43
CA GLY A 51 -8.74 8.92 1.57
C GLY A 51 -7.53 9.19 0.68
N SER A 52 -6.67 10.07 1.15
CA SER A 52 -5.47 10.49 0.45
C SER A 52 -4.32 9.50 0.61
N PHE A 53 -3.22 9.77 -0.10
CA PHE A 53 -1.96 9.07 0.12
C PHE A 53 -1.54 9.08 1.59
N GLU A 54 -1.65 10.24 2.26
CA GLU A 54 -1.30 10.35 3.67
C GLU A 54 -2.20 9.49 4.56
N ASP A 55 -3.48 9.40 4.26
CA ASP A 55 -4.41 8.54 5.00
C ASP A 55 -4.05 7.07 4.83
N TRP A 56 -3.76 6.63 3.61
CA TRP A 56 -3.34 5.26 3.35
C TRP A 56 -2.00 4.93 4.01
N LEU A 57 -1.06 5.87 3.99
CA LEU A 57 0.24 5.70 4.64
C LEU A 57 0.07 5.50 6.16
N SER A 58 -0.80 6.29 6.79
CA SER A 58 -1.11 6.16 8.21
C SER A 58 -1.76 4.82 8.54
N GLN A 59 -2.69 4.37 7.70
CA GLN A 59 -3.33 3.06 7.86
C GLN A 59 -2.32 1.92 7.76
N ASP A 60 -1.43 1.97 6.78
CA ASP A 60 -0.40 0.95 6.61
C ASP A 60 0.55 0.90 7.81
N ARG A 61 0.98 2.06 8.31
CA ARG A 61 1.83 2.14 9.51
C ARG A 61 1.13 1.54 10.73
N ASN A 62 -0.14 1.87 10.92
CA ASN A 62 -0.92 1.35 12.05
C ASN A 62 -1.10 -0.17 11.94
N HIS A 63 -1.39 -0.65 10.74
CA HIS A 63 -1.55 -2.07 10.48
C HIS A 63 -0.26 -2.85 10.75
N LEU A 64 0.87 -2.36 10.24
CA LEU A 64 2.17 -2.98 10.46
C LEU A 64 2.54 -2.99 11.96
N ALA A 65 2.31 -1.86 12.64
CA ALA A 65 2.58 -1.77 14.08
C ALA A 65 1.71 -2.74 14.87
N GLN A 66 0.43 -2.89 14.50
CA GLN A 66 -0.49 -3.80 15.16
C GLN A 66 -0.06 -5.27 14.98
N MET A 67 0.48 -5.62 13.83
CA MET A 67 1.04 -6.96 13.58
C MET A 67 2.42 -7.17 14.21
N GLY A 68 3.07 -6.11 14.66
CA GLY A 68 4.43 -6.18 15.18
C GLY A 68 5.51 -6.22 14.10
N CYS A 69 5.19 -5.78 12.88
CA CYS A 69 6.14 -5.73 11.77
C CYS A 69 6.83 -4.37 11.73
N SER A 70 8.15 -4.36 11.85
CA SER A 70 8.98 -3.15 11.73
C SER A 70 9.54 -2.96 10.33
N ARG A 71 9.38 -3.96 9.46
CA ARG A 71 9.88 -3.95 8.09
C ARG A 71 8.78 -4.36 7.12
N GLY A 72 8.92 -3.95 5.88
CA GLY A 72 7.96 -4.32 4.86
C GLY A 72 8.51 -4.25 3.45
N VAL A 73 7.82 -4.94 2.54
CA VAL A 73 8.07 -4.84 1.10
C VAL A 73 6.80 -4.27 0.46
N ILE A 74 6.94 -3.11 -0.15
CA ILE A 74 5.85 -2.48 -0.89
C ILE A 74 5.84 -3.09 -2.29
N VAL A 75 4.79 -3.85 -2.58
CA VAL A 75 4.59 -4.45 -3.90
C VAL A 75 3.70 -3.50 -4.70
N HIS A 76 4.22 -2.99 -5.83
CA HIS A 76 3.51 -2.02 -6.63
C HIS A 76 2.18 -2.59 -7.15
N SER A 77 1.10 -1.85 -6.96
CA SER A 77 -0.23 -2.27 -7.42
C SER A 77 -0.38 -2.08 -8.92
N ILE A 78 -0.97 -3.07 -9.59
CA ILE A 78 -1.30 -3.01 -11.02
C ILE A 78 -2.22 -1.82 -11.35
N LEU A 79 -2.94 -1.28 -10.39
CA LEU A 79 -3.81 -0.12 -10.60
C LEU A 79 -3.07 1.08 -11.17
N TYR A 80 -1.78 1.22 -10.84
CA TYR A 80 -0.91 2.31 -11.30
C TYR A 80 -0.04 1.91 -12.51
N GLY A 81 -0.13 0.64 -12.94
CA GLY A 81 0.66 0.16 -14.07
C GLY A 81 2.15 0.35 -13.88
N THR A 82 2.84 0.86 -14.90
CA THR A 82 4.29 1.07 -14.86
C THR A 82 4.71 2.43 -14.31
N ASP A 83 3.75 3.24 -13.83
CA ASP A 83 4.05 4.45 -13.07
C ASP A 83 4.26 4.08 -11.60
N ASN A 84 5.48 3.96 -11.18
CA ASN A 84 5.85 3.51 -9.84
C ASN A 84 5.87 4.64 -8.79
N GLY A 85 5.34 5.82 -9.13
CA GLY A 85 5.44 7.02 -8.29
C GLY A 85 4.86 6.84 -6.89
N VAL A 86 3.71 6.18 -6.75
CA VAL A 86 3.08 5.96 -5.44
C VAL A 86 3.95 5.07 -4.55
N THR A 87 4.56 4.04 -5.11
CA THR A 87 5.44 3.13 -4.38
C THR A 87 6.73 3.84 -3.95
N VAL A 88 7.34 4.61 -4.85
CA VAL A 88 8.54 5.39 -4.53
C VAL A 88 8.26 6.42 -3.44
N ALA A 89 7.14 7.13 -3.53
CA ALA A 89 6.73 8.10 -2.51
C ALA A 89 6.54 7.43 -1.15
N ALA A 90 5.94 6.24 -1.11
CA ALA A 90 5.77 5.49 0.12
C ALA A 90 7.11 5.08 0.73
N LEU A 91 8.04 4.61 -0.09
CA LEU A 91 9.36 4.20 0.37
C LEU A 91 10.15 5.37 0.97
N ASP A 92 10.05 6.55 0.37
CA ASP A 92 10.68 7.75 0.89
C ASP A 92 10.18 8.11 2.30
N ARG A 93 8.92 7.83 2.57
CA ARG A 93 8.28 8.14 3.87
C ARG A 93 8.50 7.03 4.89
N LEU A 94 8.55 5.78 4.48
CA LEU A 94 8.65 4.63 5.39
C LEU A 94 10.09 4.37 5.87
N GLY A 95 11.09 4.69 5.07
CA GLY A 95 12.49 4.66 5.47
C GLY A 95 13.18 3.31 5.31
N ASP A 96 14.28 3.13 6.03
CA ASP A 96 15.28 2.09 5.78
C ASP A 96 14.79 0.65 5.97
N GLY A 97 13.75 0.44 6.76
CA GLY A 97 13.18 -0.89 6.98
C GLY A 97 12.34 -1.41 5.82
N PHE A 98 12.19 -0.63 4.75
CA PHE A 98 11.28 -0.95 3.66
C PHE A 98 12.01 -1.05 2.33
N ARG A 99 11.52 -1.96 1.48
CA ARG A 99 11.97 -2.15 0.11
C ARG A 99 10.75 -2.20 -0.80
N GLY A 100 10.96 -2.00 -2.09
CA GLY A 100 9.87 -1.98 -3.05
C GLY A 100 10.11 -2.92 -4.21
N ILE A 101 9.02 -3.41 -4.75
CA ILE A 101 8.99 -4.16 -6.01
C ILE A 101 8.18 -3.32 -6.99
N GLY A 102 8.84 -2.86 -8.05
CA GLY A 102 8.20 -2.07 -9.09
C GLY A 102 7.66 -2.92 -10.23
N LEU A 103 6.86 -2.29 -11.08
CA LEU A 103 6.34 -2.90 -12.30
C LEU A 103 7.03 -2.23 -13.49
N LEU A 104 7.67 -3.04 -14.32
CA LEU A 104 8.38 -2.56 -15.52
C LEU A 104 7.54 -2.80 -16.76
N PRO A 105 7.71 -1.96 -17.81
CA PRO A 105 7.03 -2.15 -19.08
C PRO A 105 7.45 -3.42 -19.80
#